data_2362f39c95bf9a8bd6e9d6648c3afea9
#
_entry.id   2362f39c95bf9a8bd6e9d6648c3afea9
#
_cell.length_a   1.000
_cell.length_b   1.000
_cell.length_c   1.000
_cell.angle_alpha   90.00
_cell.angle_beta   90.00
_cell.angle_gamma   90.00
#
_symmetry.space_group_name_H-M   'P 1'
#
loop_
_entity.id
_entity.type
_entity.pdbx_description
1 polymer ?
#
loop_
_entity_poly.entity_id
_entity_poly.type
_entity_poly.pdbx_seq_one_letter_code
_entity_poly.pdbx_strand_id
1 'polypeptide(L)'
;MNAVPHPDPHADDLPRDALGRPLRDLRLSVIEACNFRCPYCMPADRVPDDHGLDAASRLSFDQIERLVRGFVRVGVRKLRITGEEPLLRKRLPELIARLAALDGLDDIALTTNGSLLAAQARALREAGLHRLTVSLDTLDPEGFAALSGRRGTLDDVLRGLDAAREAGF
;
A
#
# COMPACT_ATOMS: atom_id res chain seq x y z
N MET A 1 18.46 18.52 13.63
CA MET A 1 17.73 18.82 14.89
C MET A 1 16.42 18.06 14.82
N ASN A 2 16.28 16.97 15.58
CA ASN A 2 15.03 16.21 15.64
C ASN A 2 14.03 17.02 16.47
N ALA A 3 12.99 17.53 15.83
CA ALA A 3 11.88 18.14 16.52
C ALA A 3 11.23 17.10 17.43
N VAL A 4 11.19 17.32 18.72
CA VAL A 4 10.41 16.54 19.67
C VAL A 4 8.94 16.76 19.31
N PRO A 5 8.16 15.70 18.98
CA PRO A 5 6.76 15.88 18.65
C PRO A 5 6.04 16.48 19.88
N HIS A 6 5.33 17.59 19.67
CA HIS A 6 4.46 18.15 20.70
C HIS A 6 3.40 17.11 21.08
N PRO A 7 3.15 16.90 22.39
CA PRO A 7 2.08 16.01 22.82
C PRO A 7 0.74 16.54 22.29
N ASP A 8 -0.02 15.67 21.66
CA ASP A 8 -1.38 15.96 21.20
C ASP A 8 -2.27 16.20 22.45
N PRO A 9 -2.84 17.40 22.62
CA PRO A 9 -3.66 17.71 23.81
C PRO A 9 -4.91 16.83 23.95
N HIS A 10 -5.29 16.07 22.92
CA HIS A 10 -6.42 15.13 22.93
C HIS A 10 -5.99 13.67 22.97
N ALA A 11 -4.70 13.37 23.23
CA ALA A 11 -4.19 12.00 23.21
C ALA A 11 -4.87 11.07 24.22
N ASP A 12 -5.39 11.61 25.32
CA ASP A 12 -6.07 10.85 26.38
C ASP A 12 -7.53 10.49 26.05
N ASP A 13 -8.16 11.23 25.13
CA ASP A 13 -9.54 11.00 24.68
C ASP A 13 -9.63 10.03 23.48
N LEU A 14 -8.51 9.57 22.96
CA LEU A 14 -8.50 8.69 21.78
C LEU A 14 -8.88 7.25 22.14
N PRO A 15 -9.58 6.53 21.26
CA PRO A 15 -9.94 5.13 21.46
C PRO A 15 -8.72 4.26 21.74
N ARG A 16 -8.84 3.39 22.75
CA ARG A 16 -7.84 2.41 23.13
C ARG A 16 -8.45 1.02 23.16
N ASP A 17 -7.64 0.00 22.85
CA ASP A 17 -8.06 -1.38 23.01
C ASP A 17 -8.04 -1.82 24.50
N ALA A 18 -8.44 -3.07 24.76
CA ALA A 18 -8.48 -3.64 26.11
C ALA A 18 -7.12 -3.66 26.81
N LEU A 19 -6.02 -3.51 26.07
CA LEU A 19 -4.64 -3.44 26.59
C LEU A 19 -4.14 -1.99 26.72
N GLY A 20 -5.00 -0.98 26.50
CA GLY A 20 -4.65 0.43 26.57
C GLY A 20 -3.88 0.96 25.35
N ARG A 21 -3.76 0.19 24.26
CA ARG A 21 -3.02 0.60 23.06
C ARG A 21 -3.89 1.53 22.20
N PRO A 22 -3.37 2.69 21.76
CA PRO A 22 -4.12 3.61 20.89
C PRO A 22 -4.18 3.06 19.45
N LEU A 23 -5.23 3.43 18.72
CA LEU A 23 -5.37 3.17 17.29
C LEU A 23 -4.41 4.08 16.52
N ARG A 24 -3.30 3.54 16.00
CA ARG A 24 -2.26 4.33 15.30
C ARG A 24 -2.10 3.97 13.83
N ASP A 25 -2.35 2.73 13.48
CA ASP A 25 -2.06 2.18 12.16
C ASP A 25 -3.36 1.75 11.47
N LEU A 26 -3.52 2.15 10.22
CA LEU A 26 -4.60 1.73 9.32
C LEU A 26 -4.02 1.00 8.11
N ARG A 27 -4.56 -0.19 7.81
CA ARG A 27 -4.32 -0.85 6.53
C ARG A 27 -5.54 -0.65 5.63
N LEU A 28 -5.31 -0.15 4.43
CA LEU A 28 -6.33 0.15 3.44
C LEU A 28 -6.07 -0.66 2.16
N SER A 29 -6.97 -1.59 1.86
CA SER A 29 -6.99 -2.28 0.56
C SER A 29 -7.65 -1.37 -0.48
N VAL A 30 -6.97 -1.13 -1.60
CA VAL A 30 -7.46 -0.24 -2.67
C VAL A 30 -7.91 -0.98 -3.93
N ILE A 31 -7.61 -2.28 -4.02
CA ILE A 31 -7.94 -3.12 -5.19
C ILE A 31 -7.91 -4.60 -4.80
N GLU A 32 -8.78 -5.40 -5.44
CA GLU A 32 -8.93 -6.84 -5.25
C GLU A 32 -8.32 -7.64 -6.42
N ALA A 33 -7.47 -7.04 -7.23
CA ALA A 33 -6.80 -7.69 -8.35
C ALA A 33 -5.29 -7.76 -8.13
N CYS A 34 -4.68 -8.85 -8.58
CA CYS A 34 -3.24 -9.03 -8.64
C CYS A 34 -2.83 -9.55 -10.02
N ASN A 35 -1.66 -9.13 -10.48
CA ASN A 35 -1.06 -9.67 -11.71
C ASN A 35 -0.24 -10.95 -11.47
N PHE A 36 0.00 -11.35 -10.21
CA PHE A 36 0.57 -12.65 -9.85
C PHE A 36 -0.52 -13.66 -9.47
N ARG A 37 -0.13 -14.95 -9.38
CA ARG A 37 -0.97 -16.07 -8.94
C ARG A 37 -0.20 -16.95 -7.98
N CYS A 38 0.27 -16.35 -6.88
CA CYS A 38 1.05 -17.06 -5.87
C CYS A 38 0.21 -18.18 -5.23
N PRO A 39 0.66 -19.44 -5.27
CA PRO A 39 -0.13 -20.58 -4.78
C PRO A 39 -0.53 -20.48 -3.31
N TYR A 40 0.29 -19.82 -2.50
CA TYR A 40 0.05 -19.62 -1.07
C TYR A 40 -0.93 -18.46 -0.78
N CYS A 41 -1.10 -17.51 -1.73
CA CYS A 41 -1.96 -16.33 -1.57
C CYS A 41 -3.28 -16.50 -2.32
N MET A 42 -3.21 -16.97 -3.55
CA MET A 42 -4.33 -17.16 -4.47
C MET A 42 -4.32 -18.57 -5.06
N PRO A 43 -4.80 -19.58 -4.31
CA PRO A 43 -4.95 -20.93 -4.83
C PRO A 43 -5.85 -20.94 -6.06
N ALA A 44 -5.43 -21.64 -7.11
CA ALA A 44 -6.10 -21.66 -8.41
C ALA A 44 -7.58 -22.10 -8.39
N ASP A 45 -7.95 -22.86 -7.35
CA ASP A 45 -9.31 -23.34 -7.11
C ASP A 45 -10.26 -22.29 -6.50
N ARG A 46 -9.73 -21.16 -6.03
CA ARG A 46 -10.51 -20.13 -5.32
C ARG A 46 -10.65 -18.82 -6.07
N VAL A 47 -9.99 -18.69 -7.21
CA VAL A 47 -9.91 -17.41 -7.90
C VAL A 47 -10.40 -17.56 -9.33
N PRO A 48 -11.57 -17.02 -9.69
CA PRO A 48 -11.97 -16.88 -11.08
C PRO A 48 -10.93 -16.09 -11.87
N ASP A 49 -10.73 -16.41 -13.15
CA ASP A 49 -9.82 -15.65 -14.04
C ASP A 49 -10.22 -14.18 -14.18
N ASP A 50 -11.48 -13.87 -13.91
CA ASP A 50 -12.02 -12.52 -13.82
C ASP A 50 -12.13 -12.10 -12.33
N HIS A 51 -11.10 -11.42 -11.82
CA HIS A 51 -11.08 -10.86 -10.44
C HIS A 51 -11.93 -9.61 -10.34
N GLY A 52 -13.03 -9.58 -11.00
CA GLY A 52 -13.81 -8.42 -11.09
C GLY A 52 -14.88 -8.31 -10.02
N LEU A 53 -14.53 -7.88 -8.80
CA LEU A 53 -15.49 -6.95 -8.23
C LEU A 53 -15.54 -5.78 -9.23
N ASP A 54 -16.71 -5.56 -9.80
CA ASP A 54 -16.94 -4.48 -10.74
C ASP A 54 -16.23 -3.21 -10.24
N ALA A 55 -15.50 -2.52 -11.11
CA ALA A 55 -14.83 -1.28 -10.76
C ALA A 55 -15.79 -0.29 -10.06
N ALA A 56 -17.09 -0.40 -10.31
CA ALA A 56 -18.16 0.34 -9.66
C ALA A 56 -18.36 -0.02 -8.18
N SER A 57 -17.98 -1.23 -7.73
CA SER A 57 -18.08 -1.64 -6.32
C SER A 57 -16.93 -1.14 -5.45
N ARG A 58 -15.84 -0.63 -6.06
CA ARG A 58 -14.69 -0.09 -5.35
C ARG A 58 -14.99 1.29 -4.79
N LEU A 59 -14.47 1.56 -3.62
CA LEU A 59 -14.52 2.92 -3.07
C LEU A 59 -13.88 3.91 -4.03
N SER A 60 -14.56 5.04 -4.26
CA SER A 60 -13.99 6.18 -4.96
C SER A 60 -12.88 6.85 -4.11
N PHE A 61 -12.05 7.66 -4.73
CA PHE A 61 -11.02 8.41 -3.99
C PHE A 61 -11.62 9.37 -2.95
N ASP A 62 -12.78 9.95 -3.23
CA ASP A 62 -13.50 10.81 -2.28
C ASP A 62 -14.00 10.02 -1.07
N GLN A 63 -14.48 8.79 -1.29
CA GLN A 63 -14.91 7.91 -0.21
C GLN A 63 -13.71 7.45 0.64
N ILE A 64 -12.60 7.07 0.00
CA ILE A 64 -11.35 6.69 0.68
C ILE A 64 -10.82 7.85 1.51
N GLU A 65 -10.72 9.05 0.94
CA GLU A 65 -10.25 10.23 1.67
C GLU A 65 -11.12 10.55 2.87
N ARG A 66 -12.45 10.49 2.72
CA ARG A 66 -13.40 10.70 3.82
C ARG A 66 -13.23 9.66 4.92
N LEU A 67 -13.05 8.39 4.54
CA LEU A 67 -12.80 7.29 5.47
C LEU A 67 -11.51 7.53 6.26
N VAL A 68 -10.40 7.78 5.57
CA VAL A 68 -9.09 8.00 6.20
C VAL A 68 -9.11 9.22 7.11
N ARG A 69 -9.75 10.32 6.69
CA ARG A 69 -9.96 11.51 7.54
C ARG A 69 -10.71 11.17 8.83
N GLY A 70 -11.72 10.29 8.77
CA GLY A 70 -12.40 9.77 9.93
C GLY A 70 -11.46 9.02 10.89
N PHE A 71 -10.62 8.15 10.35
CA PHE A 71 -9.63 7.40 11.14
C PHE A 71 -8.54 8.30 11.74
N VAL A 72 -8.10 9.34 11.04
CA VAL A 72 -7.15 10.33 11.58
C VAL A 72 -7.74 11.03 12.81
N ARG A 73 -9.02 11.39 12.79
CA ARG A 73 -9.71 12.01 13.94
C ARG A 73 -9.75 11.11 15.18
N VAL A 74 -9.73 9.80 15.01
CA VAL A 74 -9.71 8.83 16.13
C VAL A 74 -8.30 8.32 16.46
N GLY A 75 -7.25 8.94 15.90
CA GLY A 75 -5.88 8.75 16.35
C GLY A 75 -4.95 8.02 15.38
N VAL A 76 -5.43 7.61 14.19
CA VAL A 76 -4.55 7.03 13.17
C VAL A 76 -3.55 8.09 12.68
N ARG A 77 -2.27 7.67 12.62
CA ARG A 77 -1.13 8.49 12.15
C ARG A 77 -0.38 7.81 11.02
N LYS A 78 -0.52 6.50 10.89
CA LYS A 78 0.17 5.71 9.87
C LYS A 78 -0.83 5.01 8.98
N LEU A 79 -0.67 5.16 7.68
CA LEU A 79 -1.48 4.51 6.67
C LEU A 79 -0.62 3.55 5.85
N ARG A 80 -1.03 2.29 5.76
CA ARG A 80 -0.45 1.32 4.84
C ARG A 80 -1.45 1.01 3.74
N ILE A 81 -1.13 1.46 2.54
CA ILE A 81 -1.87 1.14 1.33
C ILE A 81 -1.49 -0.28 0.91
N THR A 82 -2.50 -1.09 0.71
CA THR A 82 -2.39 -2.48 0.28
C THR A 82 -3.45 -2.78 -0.78
N GLY A 83 -3.69 -4.00 -1.03
CA GLY A 83 -4.59 -4.62 -1.95
C GLY A 83 -3.95 -5.95 -2.30
N GLU A 84 -4.45 -6.63 -3.29
CA GLU A 84 -3.73 -7.78 -3.83
C GLU A 84 -2.47 -7.30 -4.57
N GLU A 85 -2.62 -6.38 -5.57
CA GLU A 85 -1.49 -5.59 -6.09
C GLU A 85 -1.94 -4.12 -6.29
N PRO A 86 -1.60 -3.22 -5.35
CA PRO A 86 -2.09 -1.85 -5.39
C PRO A 86 -1.61 -1.03 -6.59
N LEU A 87 -0.47 -1.38 -7.22
CA LEU A 87 0.01 -0.68 -8.42
C LEU A 87 -0.88 -0.90 -9.66
N LEU A 88 -1.82 -1.85 -9.60
CA LEU A 88 -2.88 -2.00 -10.61
C LEU A 88 -4.01 -0.98 -10.46
N ARG A 89 -4.13 -0.30 -9.30
CA ARG A 89 -5.14 0.74 -9.12
C ARG A 89 -4.80 1.95 -9.99
N LYS A 90 -5.63 2.22 -11.00
CA LYS A 90 -5.45 3.38 -11.87
C LYS A 90 -5.40 4.68 -11.05
N ARG A 91 -4.49 5.60 -11.42
CA ARG A 91 -4.31 6.90 -10.77
C ARG A 91 -3.93 6.82 -9.28
N LEU A 92 -3.24 5.75 -8.86
CA LEU A 92 -2.81 5.58 -7.47
C LEU A 92 -1.98 6.76 -6.93
N PRO A 93 -1.05 7.38 -7.70
CA PRO A 93 -0.34 8.58 -7.23
C PRO A 93 -1.26 9.74 -6.86
N GLU A 94 -2.38 9.93 -7.59
CA GLU A 94 -3.36 10.96 -7.23
C GLU A 94 -4.03 10.68 -5.89
N LEU A 95 -4.42 9.42 -5.63
CA LEU A 95 -4.94 9.04 -4.32
C LEU A 95 -3.93 9.32 -3.22
N ILE A 96 -2.66 8.94 -3.43
CA ILE A 96 -1.58 9.18 -2.46
C ILE A 96 -1.40 10.66 -2.19
N ALA A 97 -1.38 11.51 -3.22
CA ALA A 97 -1.26 12.96 -3.07
C ALA A 97 -2.41 13.56 -2.22
N ARG A 98 -3.64 13.09 -2.44
CA ARG A 98 -4.80 13.51 -1.64
C ARG A 98 -4.68 13.09 -0.17
N LEU A 99 -4.19 11.88 0.07
CA LEU A 99 -4.00 11.36 1.43
C LEU A 99 -2.81 12.04 2.13
N ALA A 100 -1.74 12.33 1.40
CA ALA A 100 -0.58 13.05 1.93
C ALA A 100 -0.90 14.51 2.32
N ALA A 101 -1.94 15.08 1.73
CA ALA A 101 -2.43 16.42 2.10
C ALA A 101 -3.31 16.43 3.36
N LEU A 102 -3.60 15.26 3.96
CA LEU A 102 -4.38 15.19 5.19
C LEU A 102 -3.51 15.49 6.41
N ASP A 103 -3.84 16.55 7.13
CA ASP A 103 -3.20 16.83 8.41
C ASP A 103 -3.39 15.66 9.38
N GLY A 104 -2.30 15.25 10.02
CA GLY A 104 -2.29 14.19 11.03
C GLY A 104 -1.93 12.80 10.51
N LEU A 105 -1.63 12.63 9.23
CA LEU A 105 -0.93 11.45 8.73
C LEU A 105 0.57 11.71 8.70
N ASP A 106 1.34 10.98 9.53
CA ASP A 106 2.79 11.14 9.64
C ASP A 106 3.54 10.22 8.68
N ASP A 107 2.92 9.10 8.27
CA ASP A 107 3.57 8.07 7.49
C ASP A 107 2.57 7.35 6.56
N ILE A 108 2.88 7.37 5.26
CA ILE A 108 2.14 6.63 4.24
C ILE A 108 3.09 5.60 3.62
N ALA A 109 2.75 4.33 3.75
CA ALA A 109 3.50 3.22 3.20
C ALA A 109 2.67 2.45 2.16
N LEU A 110 3.33 1.83 1.21
CA LEU A 110 2.72 0.94 0.21
C LEU A 110 3.37 -0.43 0.28
N THR A 111 2.56 -1.50 0.22
CA THR A 111 3.05 -2.88 0.05
C THR A 111 2.69 -3.36 -1.35
N THR A 112 3.67 -3.87 -2.10
CA THR A 112 3.55 -4.29 -3.51
C THR A 112 4.39 -5.52 -3.81
N ASN A 113 4.04 -6.26 -4.85
CA ASN A 113 4.92 -7.31 -5.42
C ASN A 113 6.10 -6.74 -6.23
N GLY A 114 6.10 -5.44 -6.50
CA GLY A 114 7.21 -4.72 -7.13
C GLY A 114 7.29 -4.79 -8.66
N SER A 115 6.56 -5.68 -9.32
CA SER A 115 6.70 -5.92 -10.77
C SER A 115 6.32 -4.71 -11.64
N LEU A 116 5.48 -3.82 -11.13
CA LEU A 116 5.05 -2.60 -11.84
C LEU A 116 5.71 -1.33 -11.29
N LEU A 117 6.63 -1.48 -10.32
CA LEU A 117 7.19 -0.36 -9.57
C LEU A 117 8.12 0.50 -10.43
N ALA A 118 8.86 -0.11 -11.38
CA ALA A 118 9.78 0.61 -12.26
C ALA A 118 9.12 1.80 -13.01
N ALA A 119 7.87 1.62 -13.43
CA ALA A 119 7.14 2.66 -14.14
C ALA A 119 6.50 3.72 -13.21
N GLN A 120 6.38 3.44 -11.92
CA GLN A 120 5.55 4.25 -11.02
C GLN A 120 6.32 4.85 -9.83
N ALA A 121 7.51 4.36 -9.50
CA ALA A 121 8.26 4.73 -8.29
C ALA A 121 8.41 6.25 -8.13
N ARG A 122 8.83 6.96 -9.18
CA ARG A 122 8.99 8.42 -9.15
C ARG A 122 7.67 9.12 -8.84
N ALA A 123 6.60 8.81 -9.58
CA ALA A 123 5.28 9.43 -9.38
C ALA A 123 4.72 9.18 -7.99
N LEU A 124 4.93 7.97 -7.42
CA LEU A 124 4.54 7.64 -6.05
C LEU A 124 5.30 8.48 -5.03
N ARG A 125 6.61 8.66 -5.23
CA ARG A 125 7.45 9.47 -4.34
C ARG A 125 7.04 10.95 -4.39
N GLU A 126 6.88 11.50 -5.58
CA GLU A 126 6.43 12.88 -5.80
C GLU A 126 5.03 13.13 -5.24
N ALA A 127 4.17 12.12 -5.23
CA ALA A 127 2.84 12.17 -4.61
C ALA A 127 2.86 12.18 -3.07
N GLY A 128 4.02 11.99 -2.43
CA GLY A 128 4.14 12.00 -0.98
C GLY A 128 4.12 10.63 -0.32
N LEU A 129 4.36 9.54 -1.07
CA LEU A 129 4.58 8.23 -0.46
C LEU A 129 5.91 8.22 0.30
N HIS A 130 5.89 7.81 1.57
CA HIS A 130 7.07 7.83 2.43
C HIS A 130 7.90 6.55 2.29
N ARG A 131 7.24 5.39 2.25
CA ARG A 131 7.91 4.09 2.31
C ARG A 131 7.29 3.05 1.39
N LEU A 132 8.14 2.17 0.89
CA LEU A 132 7.76 0.97 0.14
C LEU A 132 8.11 -0.30 0.94
N THR A 133 7.26 -1.29 0.83
CA THR A 133 7.57 -2.69 1.19
C THR A 133 7.36 -3.52 -0.08
N VAL A 134 8.42 -4.13 -0.56
CA VAL A 134 8.35 -5.02 -1.73
C VAL A 134 8.40 -6.47 -1.24
N SER A 135 7.39 -7.25 -1.63
CA SER A 135 7.32 -8.68 -1.32
C SER A 135 8.15 -9.44 -2.34
N LEU A 136 9.26 -10.04 -1.88
CA LEU A 136 10.15 -10.84 -2.71
C LEU A 136 10.66 -12.04 -1.89
N ASP A 137 10.24 -13.24 -2.26
CA ASP A 137 10.48 -14.44 -1.47
C ASP A 137 11.81 -15.13 -1.82
N THR A 138 12.32 -14.91 -3.04
CA THR A 138 13.56 -15.55 -3.53
C THR A 138 14.21 -14.72 -4.63
N LEU A 139 15.54 -14.85 -4.74
CA LEU A 139 16.35 -14.32 -5.84
C LEU A 139 16.69 -15.40 -6.90
N ASP A 140 16.23 -16.63 -6.71
CA ASP A 140 16.35 -17.67 -7.72
C ASP A 140 15.22 -17.52 -8.76
N PRO A 141 15.54 -17.37 -10.08
CA PRO A 141 14.53 -17.12 -11.12
C PRO A 141 13.49 -18.22 -11.26
N GLU A 142 13.87 -19.50 -11.08
CA GLU A 142 12.92 -20.62 -11.18
C GLU A 142 12.02 -20.70 -9.95
N GLY A 143 12.58 -20.51 -8.77
CA GLY A 143 11.83 -20.39 -7.51
C GLY A 143 10.86 -19.21 -7.56
N PHE A 144 11.28 -18.05 -8.06
CA PHE A 144 10.41 -16.90 -8.28
C PHE A 144 9.25 -17.23 -9.22
N ALA A 145 9.55 -17.85 -10.38
CA ALA A 145 8.53 -18.23 -11.33
C ALA A 145 7.48 -19.19 -10.71
N ALA A 146 7.94 -20.15 -9.92
CA ALA A 146 7.05 -21.08 -9.22
C ALA A 146 6.18 -20.36 -8.18
N LEU A 147 6.76 -19.46 -7.36
CA LEU A 147 6.08 -18.74 -6.30
C LEU A 147 5.15 -17.64 -6.81
N SER A 148 5.46 -17.00 -7.95
CA SER A 148 4.59 -15.99 -8.58
C SER A 148 3.45 -16.59 -9.42
N GLY A 149 3.36 -17.92 -9.49
CA GLY A 149 2.42 -18.62 -10.36
C GLY A 149 2.76 -18.48 -11.84
N ARG A 150 4.04 -18.38 -12.15
CA ARG A 150 4.61 -18.18 -13.51
C ARG A 150 4.10 -16.91 -14.20
N ARG A 151 3.84 -15.88 -13.41
CA ARG A 151 3.44 -14.55 -13.89
C ARG A 151 4.46 -13.50 -13.47
N GLY A 152 4.85 -12.65 -14.40
CA GLY A 152 5.93 -11.68 -14.20
C GLY A 152 7.33 -12.33 -14.17
N THR A 153 8.35 -11.51 -14.04
CA THR A 153 9.75 -11.96 -13.97
C THR A 153 10.44 -11.38 -12.73
N LEU A 154 11.46 -12.07 -12.23
CA LEU A 154 12.31 -11.55 -11.17
C LEU A 154 12.95 -10.22 -11.60
N ASP A 155 13.38 -10.10 -12.87
CA ASP A 155 13.97 -8.88 -13.41
C ASP A 155 13.02 -7.67 -13.34
N ASP A 156 11.71 -7.86 -13.50
CA ASP A 156 10.74 -6.76 -13.34
C ASP A 156 10.76 -6.23 -11.91
N VAL A 157 10.85 -7.11 -10.93
CA VAL A 157 10.90 -6.72 -9.52
C VAL A 157 12.22 -6.03 -9.19
N LEU A 158 13.36 -6.57 -9.68
CA LEU A 158 14.68 -5.98 -9.46
C LEU A 158 14.78 -4.59 -10.09
N ARG A 159 14.30 -4.40 -11.32
CA ARG A 159 14.19 -3.06 -11.94
C ARG A 159 13.29 -2.14 -11.11
N GLY A 160 12.24 -2.67 -10.53
CA GLY A 160 11.37 -1.93 -9.62
C GLY A 160 12.08 -1.43 -8.37
N LEU A 161 12.93 -2.27 -7.76
CA LEU A 161 13.76 -1.89 -6.61
C LEU A 161 14.80 -0.83 -6.96
N ASP A 162 15.44 -0.94 -8.12
CA ASP A 162 16.39 0.07 -8.61
C ASP A 162 15.69 1.42 -8.83
N ALA A 163 14.54 1.42 -9.48
CA ALA A 163 13.75 2.63 -9.69
C ALA A 163 13.25 3.26 -8.37
N ALA A 164 12.92 2.44 -7.36
CA ALA A 164 12.56 2.93 -6.04
C ALA A 164 13.75 3.63 -5.38
N ARG A 165 14.94 3.03 -5.41
CA ARG A 165 16.18 3.65 -4.89
C ARG A 165 16.49 4.96 -5.60
N GLU A 166 16.38 5.02 -6.94
CA GLU A 166 16.59 6.26 -7.72
C GLU A 166 15.55 7.34 -7.41
N ALA A 167 14.33 6.96 -7.07
CA ALA A 167 13.27 7.88 -6.63
C ALA A 167 13.45 8.37 -5.19
N GLY A 168 14.41 7.84 -4.42
CA GLY A 168 14.71 8.28 -3.05
C GLY A 168 13.82 7.62 -1.98
N PHE A 169 13.40 6.36 -2.20
CA PHE A 169 12.79 5.53 -1.16
C PHE A 169 13.83 4.85 -0.28
#